data_0d24615f31c3854c4cc883df81797cc5
#
_entry.id   0d24615f31c3854c4cc883df81797cc5
#
_cell.length_a   1.000
_cell.length_b   1.000
_cell.length_c   1.000
_cell.angle_alpha   90.00
_cell.angle_beta   90.00
_cell.angle_gamma   90.00
#
_symmetry.space_group_name_H-M   'P 1'
#
loop_
_entity.id
_entity.type
_entity.pdbx_description
1 polymer ?
#
loop_
_entity_poly.entity_id
_entity_poly.type
_entity_poly.pdbx_seq_one_letter_code
_entity_poly.pdbx_strand_id
1 'polypeptide(L)'
;MQLSVVTADKGYDIEDNHVLVREELHAFSVIPARYEHVPIWKTHGKYRKQMKQGYSKLSYNQRNKDETILSVKKRLFGEHITSRSVRTQNRELCLRCIAYNMHRLTNLVIILMVSTEPIYNISINIISS
;
A
#
# COMPACT_ATOMS: atom_id res chain seq x y z
N MET A 1 -10.13 -11.22 -9.17
CA MET A 1 -9.20 -10.06 -9.13
C MET A 1 -7.81 -10.62 -9.37
N GLN A 2 -7.16 -10.23 -10.46
CA GLN A 2 -5.82 -10.74 -10.78
C GLN A 2 -4.78 -9.80 -10.14
N LEU A 3 -3.89 -10.36 -9.33
CA LEU A 3 -2.77 -9.63 -8.74
C LEU A 3 -1.71 -9.41 -9.83
N SER A 4 -1.26 -8.17 -10.01
CA SER A 4 -0.20 -7.85 -10.98
C SER A 4 1.18 -7.77 -10.33
N VAL A 5 1.27 -7.24 -9.11
CA VAL A 5 2.52 -7.08 -8.37
C VAL A 5 2.29 -7.36 -6.89
N VAL A 6 3.22 -8.07 -6.27
CA VAL A 6 3.28 -8.28 -4.82
C VAL A 6 4.58 -7.70 -4.30
N THR A 7 4.48 -6.77 -3.36
CA THR A 7 5.63 -6.16 -2.70
C THR A 7 5.75 -6.65 -1.26
N ALA A 8 6.95 -6.98 -0.82
CA ALA A 8 7.20 -7.38 0.56
C ALA A 8 8.53 -6.84 1.08
N ASP A 9 8.75 -6.92 2.38
CA ASP A 9 9.97 -6.46 3.04
C ASP A 9 11.15 -7.39 2.80
N LYS A 10 12.36 -6.88 2.97
CA LYS A 10 13.63 -7.64 2.93
C LYS A 10 13.63 -8.87 3.83
N GLY A 11 12.82 -8.89 4.89
CA GLY A 11 12.63 -10.05 5.75
C GLY A 11 12.07 -11.28 5.03
N TYR A 12 11.34 -11.07 3.95
CA TYR A 12 10.71 -12.10 3.13
C TYR A 12 11.55 -12.52 1.91
N ASP A 13 12.84 -12.09 1.81
CA ASP A 13 13.76 -12.46 0.73
C ASP A 13 14.17 -13.93 0.83
N ILE A 14 13.26 -14.83 0.48
CA ILE A 14 13.45 -16.27 0.36
C ILE A 14 12.96 -16.68 -1.02
N GLU A 15 13.69 -17.58 -1.71
CA GLU A 15 13.33 -17.99 -3.08
C GLU A 15 11.93 -18.57 -3.17
N ASP A 16 11.49 -19.35 -2.17
CA ASP A 16 10.16 -19.96 -2.13
C ASP A 16 9.04 -18.93 -2.16
N ASN A 17 9.22 -17.77 -1.51
CA ASN A 17 8.26 -16.68 -1.56
C ASN A 17 8.16 -16.07 -2.97
N HIS A 18 9.29 -15.97 -3.68
CA HIS A 18 9.29 -15.51 -5.07
C HIS A 18 8.64 -16.53 -6.00
N VAL A 19 8.90 -17.82 -5.80
CA VAL A 19 8.27 -18.91 -6.56
C VAL A 19 6.76 -18.89 -6.36
N LEU A 20 6.29 -18.86 -5.11
CA LEU A 20 4.86 -18.75 -4.78
C LEU A 20 4.19 -17.59 -5.51
N VAL A 21 4.78 -16.39 -5.43
CA VAL A 21 4.19 -15.19 -6.06
C VAL A 21 4.19 -15.28 -7.58
N ARG A 22 5.27 -15.77 -8.18
CA ARG A 22 5.44 -15.75 -9.64
C ARG A 22 4.85 -16.96 -10.35
N GLU A 23 4.91 -18.13 -9.74
CA GLU A 23 4.49 -19.36 -10.36
C GLU A 23 3.08 -19.77 -9.95
N GLU A 24 2.68 -19.56 -8.69
CA GLU A 24 1.34 -19.92 -8.22
C GLU A 24 0.34 -18.76 -8.34
N LEU A 25 0.73 -17.54 -7.91
CA LEU A 25 -0.16 -16.35 -7.98
C LEU A 25 -0.08 -15.61 -9.32
N HIS A 26 0.82 -16.01 -10.22
CA HIS A 26 1.05 -15.38 -11.53
C HIS A 26 1.22 -13.85 -11.44
N ALA A 27 1.87 -13.36 -10.38
CA ALA A 27 2.12 -11.96 -10.11
C ALA A 27 3.62 -11.66 -10.09
N PHE A 28 4.00 -10.41 -10.29
CA PHE A 28 5.41 -10.01 -10.20
C PHE A 28 5.79 -9.77 -8.74
N SER A 29 6.82 -10.47 -8.23
CA SER A 29 7.32 -10.29 -6.87
C SER A 29 8.39 -9.19 -6.81
N VAL A 30 8.22 -8.20 -5.93
CA VAL A 30 9.21 -7.16 -5.64
C VAL A 30 9.57 -7.22 -4.15
N ILE A 31 10.60 -8.03 -3.86
CA ILE A 31 11.14 -8.22 -2.52
C ILE A 31 12.62 -7.88 -2.58
N PRO A 32 13.09 -6.77 -1.99
CA PRO A 32 14.49 -6.39 -2.03
C PRO A 32 15.37 -7.42 -1.36
N ALA A 33 16.58 -7.60 -1.89
CA ALA A 33 17.54 -8.54 -1.33
C ALA A 33 17.91 -8.19 0.11
N ARG A 34 17.82 -9.15 1.01
CA ARG A 34 18.21 -8.99 2.42
C ARG A 34 19.71 -8.74 2.60
N TYR A 35 20.53 -9.44 1.81
CA TYR A 35 21.99 -9.34 1.85
C TYR A 35 22.50 -8.68 0.57
N GLU A 36 22.41 -7.36 0.48
CA GLU A 36 22.82 -6.58 -0.70
C GLU A 36 24.33 -6.69 -0.96
N HIS A 37 25.14 -6.78 0.10
CA HIS A 37 26.61 -6.88 0.04
C HIS A 37 27.12 -8.23 -0.52
N VAL A 38 26.30 -9.29 -0.51
CA VAL A 38 26.69 -10.60 -1.06
C VAL A 38 26.65 -10.53 -2.57
N PRO A 39 27.71 -10.95 -3.30
CA PRO A 39 27.70 -10.95 -4.76
C PRO A 39 26.57 -11.80 -5.36
N ILE A 40 26.09 -11.41 -6.55
CA ILE A 40 24.97 -12.10 -7.24
C ILE A 40 25.29 -13.58 -7.47
N TRP A 41 26.53 -13.91 -7.82
CA TRP A 41 26.95 -15.29 -8.09
C TRP A 41 26.94 -16.19 -6.85
N LYS A 42 27.05 -15.62 -5.64
CA LYS A 42 26.90 -16.35 -4.36
C LYS A 42 25.43 -16.43 -3.88
N THR A 43 24.52 -15.73 -4.52
CA THR A 43 23.11 -15.73 -4.13
C THR A 43 22.43 -16.97 -4.70
N HIS A 44 21.75 -17.73 -3.88
CA HIS A 44 20.93 -18.86 -4.31
C HIS A 44 19.55 -18.36 -4.77
N GLY A 45 18.99 -19.00 -5.80
CA GLY A 45 17.68 -18.69 -6.34
C GLY A 45 17.71 -17.79 -7.58
N LYS A 46 16.85 -18.10 -8.54
CA LYS A 46 16.71 -17.39 -9.81
C LYS A 46 16.14 -15.98 -9.60
N TYR A 47 15.06 -15.91 -8.86
CA TYR A 47 14.31 -14.67 -8.64
C TYR A 47 15.02 -13.71 -7.69
N ARG A 48 15.69 -14.23 -6.66
CA ARG A 48 16.54 -13.45 -5.77
C ARG A 48 17.73 -12.81 -6.50
N LYS A 49 18.36 -13.53 -7.44
CA LYS A 49 19.41 -12.96 -8.32
C LYS A 49 18.86 -11.83 -9.17
N GLN A 50 17.65 -12.00 -9.72
CA GLN A 50 16.97 -10.96 -10.52
C GLN A 50 16.69 -9.70 -9.70
N MET A 51 16.25 -9.85 -8.44
CA MET A 51 16.03 -8.70 -7.56
C MET A 51 17.31 -7.92 -7.25
N LYS A 52 18.45 -8.60 -7.18
CA LYS A 52 19.76 -7.95 -7.02
C LYS A 52 20.24 -7.21 -8.26
N GLN A 53 19.85 -7.63 -9.44
CA GLN A 53 20.15 -6.93 -10.69
C GLN A 53 19.38 -5.62 -10.83
N GLY A 54 18.22 -5.55 -10.21
CA GLY A 54 17.39 -4.36 -10.16
C GLY A 54 15.91 -4.69 -10.08
N TYR A 55 15.15 -3.78 -9.49
CA TYR A 55 13.69 -3.84 -9.41
C TYR A 55 13.10 -2.43 -9.47
N SER A 56 11.81 -2.34 -9.79
CA SER A 56 11.09 -1.07 -9.85
C SER A 56 10.95 -0.45 -8.47
N LYS A 57 11.71 0.63 -8.22
CA LYS A 57 11.59 1.41 -6.97
C LYS A 57 10.20 2.04 -6.82
N LEU A 58 9.55 2.39 -7.92
CA LEU A 58 8.19 2.94 -7.91
C LEU A 58 7.19 1.92 -7.36
N SER A 59 7.26 0.68 -7.82
CA SER A 59 6.40 -0.41 -7.32
C SER A 59 6.71 -0.72 -5.85
N TYR A 60 7.96 -0.73 -5.45
CA TYR A 60 8.36 -0.96 -4.06
C TYR A 60 7.89 0.16 -3.13
N ASN A 61 7.98 1.42 -3.54
CA ASN A 61 7.58 2.57 -2.74
C ASN A 61 6.06 2.63 -2.48
N GLN A 62 5.25 1.90 -3.25
CA GLN A 62 3.81 1.78 -2.96
C GLN A 62 3.55 1.12 -1.60
N ARG A 63 4.47 0.29 -1.11
CA ARG A 63 4.43 -0.27 0.24
C ARG A 63 4.34 0.80 1.34
N ASN A 64 4.99 1.94 1.17
CA ASN A 64 4.92 3.05 2.14
C ASN A 64 3.49 3.56 2.33
N LYS A 65 2.62 3.41 1.32
CA LYS A 65 1.19 3.77 1.42
C LYS A 65 0.47 2.82 2.37
N ASP A 66 0.81 1.55 2.37
CA ASP A 66 0.18 0.55 3.24
C ASP A 66 0.56 0.81 4.70
N GLU A 67 1.82 1.14 4.97
CA GLU A 67 2.28 1.54 6.30
C GLU A 67 1.57 2.82 6.79
N THR A 68 1.40 3.80 5.90
CA THR A 68 0.65 5.02 6.20
C THR A 68 -0.82 4.70 6.51
N ILE A 69 -1.47 3.86 5.71
CA ILE A 69 -2.86 3.45 5.92
C ILE A 69 -3.02 2.73 7.26
N LEU A 70 -2.13 1.80 7.57
CA LEU A 70 -2.15 1.07 8.84
C LEU A 70 -1.93 2.00 10.03
N SER A 71 -0.99 2.94 9.94
CA SER A 71 -0.73 3.96 10.97
C SER A 71 -1.96 4.83 11.22
N VAL A 72 -2.62 5.32 10.18
CA VAL A 72 -3.84 6.12 10.30
C VAL A 72 -4.98 5.29 10.91
N LYS A 73 -5.15 4.03 10.47
CA LYS A 73 -6.16 3.12 11.05
C LYS A 73 -5.92 2.88 12.54
N LYS A 74 -4.69 2.63 12.96
CA LYS A 74 -4.33 2.47 14.37
C LYS A 74 -4.65 3.71 15.18
N ARG A 75 -4.37 4.89 14.66
CA ARG A 75 -4.66 6.17 15.31
C ARG A 75 -6.16 6.43 15.43
N LEU A 76 -6.97 6.10 14.43
CA LEU A 76 -8.41 6.35 14.42
C LEU A 76 -9.20 5.32 15.23
N PHE A 77 -8.81 4.05 15.18
CA PHE A 77 -9.61 2.94 15.73
C PHE A 77 -8.89 2.16 16.83
N GLY A 78 -7.67 2.55 17.19
CA GLY A 78 -6.83 1.80 18.13
C GLY A 78 -6.16 0.56 17.50
N GLU A 79 -5.21 -0.01 18.23
CA GLU A 79 -4.45 -1.20 17.80
C GLU A 79 -5.18 -2.50 18.08
N HIS A 80 -5.96 -2.53 19.17
CA HIS A 80 -6.58 -3.76 19.65
C HIS A 80 -7.97 -3.97 19.05
N ILE A 81 -8.23 -5.22 18.68
CA ILE A 81 -9.56 -5.70 18.32
C ILE A 81 -10.28 -6.07 19.62
N THR A 82 -11.46 -5.51 19.84
CA THR A 82 -12.24 -5.72 21.06
C THR A 82 -13.06 -7.01 21.05
N SER A 83 -13.34 -7.51 19.86
CA SER A 83 -14.14 -8.72 19.66
C SER A 83 -13.38 -10.00 20.06
N ARG A 84 -14.04 -10.94 20.74
CA ARG A 84 -13.44 -12.18 21.21
C ARG A 84 -13.51 -13.34 20.19
N SER A 85 -14.54 -13.38 19.37
CA SER A 85 -14.74 -14.45 18.37
C SER A 85 -14.09 -14.07 17.03
N VAL A 86 -13.47 -15.03 16.34
CA VAL A 86 -12.86 -14.80 14.99
C VAL A 86 -13.86 -14.21 14.00
N ARG A 87 -15.12 -14.67 14.04
CA ARG A 87 -16.17 -14.13 13.15
C ARG A 87 -16.48 -12.67 13.42
N THR A 88 -16.54 -12.28 14.69
CA THR A 88 -16.77 -10.87 15.08
C THR A 88 -15.52 -10.01 14.87
N GLN A 89 -14.32 -10.57 15.04
CA GLN A 89 -13.06 -9.89 14.70
C GLN A 89 -13.00 -9.52 13.21
N ASN A 90 -13.34 -10.45 12.32
CA ASN A 90 -13.39 -10.19 10.88
C ASN A 90 -14.40 -9.10 10.53
N ARG A 91 -15.59 -9.11 11.16
CA ARG A 91 -16.59 -8.04 10.96
C ARG A 91 -16.09 -6.69 11.46
N GLU A 92 -15.46 -6.65 12.62
CA GLU A 92 -14.85 -5.43 13.18
C GLU A 92 -13.79 -4.87 12.25
N LEU A 93 -12.90 -5.71 11.72
CA LEU A 93 -11.89 -5.31 10.74
C LEU A 93 -12.52 -4.76 9.45
N CYS A 94 -13.55 -5.41 8.92
CA CYS A 94 -14.26 -4.91 7.75
C CYS A 94 -14.91 -3.54 8.01
N LEU A 95 -15.58 -3.36 9.15
CA LEU A 95 -16.17 -2.08 9.51
C LEU A 95 -15.14 -0.97 9.67
N ARG A 96 -13.98 -1.25 10.28
CA ARG A 96 -12.86 -0.31 10.37
C ARG A 96 -12.32 0.06 8.99
N CYS A 97 -12.28 -0.87 8.04
CA CYS A 97 -11.89 -0.57 6.66
C CYS A 97 -12.91 0.34 5.96
N ILE A 98 -14.20 0.09 6.12
CA ILE A 98 -15.26 0.92 5.55
C ILE A 98 -15.21 2.33 6.14
N ALA A 99 -15.13 2.47 7.46
CA ALA A 99 -15.04 3.75 8.15
C ALA A 99 -13.80 4.55 7.71
N TYR A 100 -12.65 3.88 7.54
CA TYR A 100 -11.45 4.49 6.99
C TYR A 100 -11.66 5.03 5.56
N ASN A 101 -12.27 4.24 4.69
CA ASN A 101 -12.54 4.66 3.32
C ASN A 101 -13.50 5.85 3.26
N MET A 102 -14.53 5.88 4.10
CA MET A 102 -15.44 7.02 4.23
C MET A 102 -14.70 8.27 4.72
N HIS A 103 -13.87 8.15 5.74
CA HIS A 103 -13.03 9.26 6.22
C HIS A 103 -12.11 9.81 5.13
N ARG A 104 -11.51 8.93 4.32
CA ARG A 104 -10.67 9.34 3.17
C ARG A 104 -11.48 10.09 2.12
N LEU A 105 -12.69 9.61 1.82
CA LEU A 105 -13.59 10.24 0.85
C LEU A 105 -14.03 11.64 1.31
N THR A 106 -14.43 11.78 2.57
CA THR A 106 -14.82 13.09 3.11
C THR A 106 -13.69 14.11 3.07
N ASN A 107 -12.47 13.71 3.43
CA ASN A 107 -11.30 14.59 3.32
C ASN A 107 -11.02 15.00 1.87
N LEU A 108 -11.17 14.09 0.90
CA LEU A 108 -11.00 14.40 -0.52
C LEU A 108 -12.05 15.41 -0.99
N VAL A 109 -13.31 15.22 -0.61
CA VAL A 109 -14.41 16.14 -0.96
C VAL A 109 -14.18 17.54 -0.36
N ILE A 110 -13.75 17.63 0.89
CA ILE A 110 -13.41 18.90 1.54
C ILE A 110 -12.28 19.62 0.79
N ILE A 111 -11.22 18.91 0.44
CA ILE A 111 -10.08 19.47 -0.33
C ILE A 111 -10.56 20.02 -1.68
N LEU A 112 -11.41 19.28 -2.39
CA LEU A 112 -11.95 19.71 -3.66
C LEU A 112 -12.84 20.96 -3.50
N MET A 113 -13.69 21.01 -2.49
CA MET A 113 -14.53 22.19 -2.21
C MET A 113 -13.68 23.44 -1.93
N VAL A 114 -12.67 23.31 -1.05
CA VAL A 114 -11.76 24.43 -0.74
C VAL A 114 -10.97 24.87 -1.97
N SER A 115 -10.60 23.96 -2.86
CA SER A 115 -9.86 24.27 -4.09
C SER A 115 -10.71 24.99 -5.14
N THR A 116 -12.04 24.85 -5.10
CA THR A 116 -12.96 25.49 -6.06
C THR A 116 -13.43 26.88 -5.62
N GLU A 117 -13.36 27.20 -4.34
CA GLU A 117 -13.76 28.49 -3.78
C GLU A 117 -13.12 29.74 -4.45
N PRO A 118 -11.79 29.78 -4.68
CA PRO A 118 -11.15 30.96 -5.27
C PRO A 118 -11.59 31.24 -6.72
N ILE A 119 -12.05 30.23 -7.46
CA ILE A 119 -12.45 30.37 -8.87
C ILE A 119 -13.79 31.12 -8.97
N TYR A 120 -14.73 30.87 -8.06
CA TYR A 120 -16.03 31.58 -8.06
C TYR A 120 -15.88 33.05 -7.68
N ASN A 121 -15.01 33.41 -6.74
CA ASN A 121 -14.78 34.78 -6.34
C ASN A 121 -14.13 35.63 -7.44
N ILE A 122 -13.27 35.03 -8.29
CA ILE A 122 -12.67 35.72 -9.44
C ILE A 122 -13.73 35.98 -10.54
N SER A 123 -14.64 35.02 -10.77
CA SER A 123 -15.70 35.17 -11.77
C SER A 123 -16.73 36.27 -11.40
N ILE A 124 -17.08 36.42 -10.13
CA ILE A 124 -18.01 37.47 -9.66
C ILE A 124 -17.38 38.85 -9.82
N ASN A 125 -16.10 39.03 -9.55
CA ASN A 125 -15.43 40.33 -9.70
C ASN A 125 -15.24 40.78 -11.15
N ILE A 126 -15.24 39.83 -12.12
CA ILE A 126 -15.18 40.17 -13.56
C ILE A 126 -16.55 40.62 -14.10
N ILE A 127 -17.66 40.14 -13.53
CA ILE A 127 -19.02 40.46 -13.96
C ILE A 127 -19.51 41.78 -13.34
N SER A 128 -18.90 42.23 -12.24
CA SER A 128 -19.27 43.49 -11.54
C SER A 128 -18.43 44.72 -11.93
N SER A 129 -17.51 44.57 -12.91
CA SER A 129 -16.74 45.67 -13.50
C SER A 129 -17.28 45.97 -14.90
#